data_c43b146add49e8f535db693e5906965c
#
_entry.id   c43b146add49e8f535db693e5906965c
#
_cell.length_a   1.000
_cell.length_b   1.000
_cell.length_c   1.000
_cell.angle_alpha   90.00
_cell.angle_beta   90.00
_cell.angle_gamma   90.00
#
_symmetry.space_group_name_H-M   'P 1'
#
loop_
_entity.id
_entity.type
_entity.pdbx_description
1 polymer ?
#
loop_
_entity_poly.entity_id
_entity_poly.type
_entity_poly.pdbx_seq_one_letter_code
_entity_poly.pdbx_strand_id
1 'polypeptide(L)'
;HAFFINNYQELGSTEITVSKNELKDIIVLETQSWEDIYNLLKQPQRKVVHSRNTNETKIEVEINLDGNGKADIKTGLGFFDHMLEQLARHSGIDLKIHCKGDLHIDEHHTIEDVGLTFGEAISKALGDKRGIERYGFLLPMDDCLAQVAIDFGGRNWLVWDADFKREKIGEMPTEMFYHFFKSFSDASKSNLNIKAEGTNEHHKIEAIFKAFAKSIKMAIRRDPLNNNLPTTKGIL
;
A
#
# COMPACT_ATOMS: atom_id res chain seq x y z
N HIS A 1 1.28 24.08 5.13
CA HIS A 1 0.16 23.70 5.99
C HIS A 1 -0.10 24.86 6.95
N ALA A 2 -1.29 25.46 6.87
CA ALA A 2 -1.72 26.50 7.81
C ALA A 2 -2.58 25.84 8.89
N PHE A 3 -2.26 26.06 10.14
CA PHE A 3 -3.06 25.63 11.27
C PHE A 3 -3.89 26.83 11.72
N PHE A 4 -5.23 26.71 11.70
CA PHE A 4 -6.10 27.67 12.33
C PHE A 4 -6.48 27.13 13.71
N ILE A 5 -5.94 27.77 14.76
CA ILE A 5 -6.37 27.54 16.13
C ILE A 5 -7.34 28.68 16.44
N ASN A 6 -8.62 28.36 16.53
CA ASN A 6 -9.64 29.35 16.90
C ASN A 6 -10.10 29.13 18.33
N ASN A 7 -9.68 30.00 19.24
CA ASN A 7 -10.24 30.05 20.59
C ASN A 7 -11.29 31.16 20.63
N TYR A 8 -12.54 30.79 20.48
CA TYR A 8 -13.69 31.71 20.38
C TYR A 8 -13.87 32.65 21.60
N GLN A 9 -13.17 32.43 22.70
CA GLN A 9 -13.34 33.21 23.93
C GLN A 9 -12.30 34.30 24.15
N GLU A 10 -11.20 34.34 23.39
CA GLU A 10 -10.09 35.25 23.67
C GLU A 10 -9.76 36.30 22.58
N LEU A 11 -10.34 36.15 21.38
CA LEU A 11 -10.08 37.10 20.28
C LEU A 11 -11.21 38.14 20.21
N GLY A 12 -10.95 39.32 20.76
CA GLY A 12 -11.78 40.49 20.52
C GLY A 12 -11.88 40.78 19.02
N SER A 13 -13.08 40.76 18.49
CA SER A 13 -13.64 41.36 17.29
C SER A 13 -12.70 41.66 16.12
N THR A 14 -12.10 40.66 15.52
CA THR A 14 -11.77 40.67 14.09
C THR A 14 -12.27 39.36 13.52
N GLU A 15 -13.50 39.36 13.03
CA GLU A 15 -14.15 38.20 12.41
C GLU A 15 -13.43 37.89 11.10
N ILE A 16 -12.60 36.87 11.07
CA ILE A 16 -12.32 36.11 9.84
C ILE A 16 -13.40 35.03 9.79
N THR A 17 -14.53 35.35 9.19
CA THR A 17 -15.60 34.39 8.94
C THR A 17 -15.27 33.59 7.70
N VAL A 18 -14.41 32.58 7.83
CA VAL A 18 -14.33 31.52 6.82
C VAL A 18 -15.44 30.53 7.14
N SER A 19 -16.35 30.29 6.21
CA SER A 19 -17.46 29.38 6.48
C SER A 19 -16.94 27.96 6.69
N LYS A 20 -17.52 27.21 7.65
CA LYS A 20 -17.22 25.79 7.89
C LYS A 20 -17.28 24.94 6.62
N ASN A 21 -18.11 25.32 5.65
CA ASN A 21 -18.28 24.60 4.37
C ASN A 21 -17.11 24.81 3.40
N GLU A 22 -16.45 25.97 3.43
CA GLU A 22 -15.30 26.26 2.56
C GLU A 22 -14.00 25.57 3.04
N LEU A 23 -13.93 25.20 4.32
CA LEU A 23 -12.77 24.54 4.93
C LEU A 23 -12.94 23.03 5.07
N LYS A 24 -14.11 22.47 4.76
CA LYS A 24 -14.47 21.08 5.06
C LYS A 24 -13.49 20.05 4.46
N ASP A 25 -12.93 20.37 3.30
CA ASP A 25 -11.94 19.50 2.62
C ASP A 25 -10.49 19.73 3.10
N ILE A 26 -10.26 20.76 3.95
CA ILE A 26 -8.95 21.18 4.44
C ILE A 26 -8.79 20.90 5.94
N ILE A 27 -9.90 20.77 6.67
CA ILE A 27 -9.89 20.48 8.11
C ILE A 27 -9.43 19.03 8.31
N VAL A 28 -8.27 18.88 8.92
CA VAL A 28 -7.69 17.57 9.26
C VAL A 28 -8.15 17.12 10.65
N LEU A 29 -8.42 18.07 11.54
CA LEU A 29 -8.84 17.82 12.92
C LEU A 29 -9.68 18.99 13.43
N GLU A 30 -10.85 18.69 14.00
CA GLU A 30 -11.65 19.61 14.79
C GLU A 30 -11.67 19.11 16.24
N THR A 31 -11.07 19.85 17.16
CA THR A 31 -10.93 19.45 18.57
C THR A 31 -10.86 20.66 19.48
N GLN A 32 -11.18 20.46 20.75
CA GLN A 32 -10.95 21.42 21.84
C GLN A 32 -9.76 21.01 22.74
N SER A 33 -9.08 19.92 22.35
CA SER A 33 -7.98 19.33 23.11
C SER A 33 -6.64 19.60 22.46
N TRP A 34 -5.70 20.20 23.19
CA TRP A 34 -4.30 20.31 22.81
C TRP A 34 -3.63 18.95 22.67
N GLU A 35 -4.11 17.96 23.40
CA GLU A 35 -3.60 16.58 23.31
C GLU A 35 -3.90 15.96 21.96
N ASP A 36 -5.09 16.17 21.39
CA ASP A 36 -5.45 15.69 20.05
C ASP A 36 -4.57 16.34 18.98
N ILE A 37 -4.32 17.66 19.09
CA ILE A 37 -3.42 18.39 18.19
C ILE A 37 -2.00 17.82 18.31
N TYR A 38 -1.51 17.61 19.53
CA TYR A 38 -0.21 17.02 19.77
C TYR A 38 -0.09 15.62 19.19
N ASN A 39 -1.09 14.77 19.38
CA ASN A 39 -1.11 13.40 18.86
C ASN A 39 -1.13 13.38 17.32
N LEU A 40 -1.91 14.28 16.69
CA LEU A 40 -1.90 14.44 15.24
C LEU A 40 -0.52 14.85 14.72
N LEU A 41 0.11 15.82 15.35
CA LEU A 41 1.44 16.33 14.95
C LEU A 41 2.57 15.35 15.27
N LYS A 42 2.42 14.54 16.29
CA LYS A 42 3.41 13.56 16.74
C LYS A 42 3.45 12.30 15.89
N GLN A 43 2.47 12.07 15.03
CA GLN A 43 2.46 10.84 14.21
C GLN A 43 3.75 10.72 13.40
N PRO A 44 4.53 9.65 13.58
CA PRO A 44 5.76 9.45 12.81
C PRO A 44 5.45 9.28 11.34
N GLN A 45 6.29 9.86 10.49
CA GLN A 45 6.20 9.63 9.05
C GLN A 45 6.47 8.15 8.75
N ARG A 46 5.61 7.52 7.94
CA ARG A 46 5.75 6.14 7.53
C ARG A 46 6.55 6.05 6.23
N LYS A 47 7.80 6.51 6.30
CA LYS A 47 8.76 6.47 5.19
C LYS A 47 9.88 5.49 5.50
N VAL A 48 10.22 4.64 4.54
CA VAL A 48 11.28 3.65 4.67
C VAL A 48 12.08 3.60 3.38
N VAL A 49 13.39 3.51 3.51
CA VAL A 49 14.29 3.05 2.46
C VAL A 49 14.78 1.67 2.88
N HIS A 50 14.61 0.69 2.02
CA HIS A 50 15.00 -0.68 2.28
C HIS A 50 15.72 -1.26 1.09
N SER A 51 16.83 -1.94 1.34
CA SER A 51 17.64 -2.60 0.29
C SER A 51 17.81 -4.08 0.64
N ARG A 52 17.71 -4.91 -0.40
CA ARG A 52 18.01 -6.33 -0.37
C ARG A 52 19.01 -6.64 -1.48
N ASN A 53 20.11 -7.26 -1.12
CA ASN A 53 21.15 -7.64 -2.07
C ASN A 53 21.45 -9.12 -1.92
N THR A 54 21.36 -9.86 -3.03
CA THR A 54 21.74 -11.26 -3.16
C THR A 54 22.82 -11.38 -4.24
N ASN A 55 23.21 -12.58 -4.58
CA ASN A 55 24.06 -12.81 -5.75
C ASN A 55 23.31 -12.63 -7.06
N GLU A 56 21.97 -12.72 -7.03
CA GLU A 56 21.06 -12.74 -8.18
C GLU A 56 20.45 -11.37 -8.41
N THR A 57 20.13 -10.62 -7.33
CA THR A 57 19.44 -9.34 -7.40
C THR A 57 20.07 -8.29 -6.50
N LYS A 58 19.94 -7.01 -6.92
CA LYS A 58 20.21 -5.83 -6.10
C LYS A 58 19.00 -4.93 -6.17
N ILE A 59 18.32 -4.75 -5.03
CA ILE A 59 17.05 -4.06 -4.98
C ILE A 59 17.07 -2.95 -3.92
N GLU A 60 16.55 -1.79 -4.32
CA GLU A 60 16.28 -0.68 -3.42
C GLU A 60 14.79 -0.32 -3.54
N VAL A 61 14.11 -0.26 -2.40
CA VAL A 61 12.73 0.18 -2.27
C VAL A 61 12.68 1.41 -1.35
N GLU A 62 12.17 2.53 -1.87
CA GLU A 62 11.79 3.67 -1.06
C GLU A 62 10.26 3.76 -1.03
N ILE A 63 9.68 3.82 0.16
CA ILE A 63 8.23 3.84 0.34
C ILE A 63 7.81 4.97 1.27
N ASN A 64 6.70 5.65 0.93
CA ASN A 64 6.00 6.55 1.82
C ASN A 64 4.52 6.16 1.84
N LEU A 65 4.06 5.56 2.95
CA LEU A 65 2.67 5.12 3.09
C LEU A 65 1.66 6.28 3.12
N ASP A 66 2.13 7.47 3.50
CA ASP A 66 1.35 8.71 3.55
C ASP A 66 1.62 9.60 2.32
N GLY A 67 1.84 8.98 1.15
CA GLY A 67 2.18 9.61 -0.12
C GLY A 67 0.98 10.07 -0.95
N ASN A 68 1.26 10.31 -2.24
CA ASN A 68 0.27 10.76 -3.23
C ASN A 68 0.21 9.84 -4.48
N GLY A 69 0.81 8.66 -4.42
CA GLY A 69 0.84 7.69 -5.52
C GLY A 69 1.88 8.00 -6.59
N LYS A 70 3.01 8.62 -6.22
CA LYS A 70 4.16 8.80 -7.12
C LYS A 70 4.88 7.47 -7.30
N ALA A 71 5.28 7.16 -8.53
CA ALA A 71 6.01 5.95 -8.87
C ALA A 71 7.33 6.28 -9.57
N ASP A 72 8.39 5.55 -9.23
CA ASP A 72 9.66 5.46 -9.99
C ASP A 72 10.11 4.01 -9.96
N ILE A 73 9.66 3.24 -10.96
CA ILE A 73 9.81 1.79 -11.00
C ILE A 73 10.75 1.40 -12.13
N LYS A 74 11.74 0.58 -11.82
CA LYS A 74 12.74 0.09 -12.77
C LYS A 74 13.19 -1.33 -12.37
N THR A 75 12.46 -2.35 -12.83
CA THR A 75 12.83 -3.76 -12.61
C THR A 75 13.52 -4.38 -13.81
N GLY A 76 13.38 -3.76 -14.98
CA GLY A 76 13.82 -4.30 -16.25
C GLY A 76 12.75 -5.13 -16.97
N LEU A 77 11.59 -5.32 -16.38
CA LEU A 77 10.43 -6.02 -16.92
C LEU A 77 9.29 -5.02 -17.11
N GLY A 78 9.06 -4.59 -18.35
CA GLY A 78 8.15 -3.45 -18.64
C GLY A 78 6.72 -3.69 -18.18
N PHE A 79 6.19 -4.91 -18.35
CA PHE A 79 4.84 -5.23 -17.86
C PHE A 79 4.78 -5.25 -16.33
N PHE A 80 5.81 -5.76 -15.67
CA PHE A 80 5.88 -5.75 -14.20
C PHE A 80 6.01 -4.34 -13.64
N ASP A 81 6.84 -3.50 -14.28
CA ASP A 81 6.96 -2.07 -13.94
C ASP A 81 5.59 -1.40 -14.00
N HIS A 82 4.81 -1.62 -15.08
CA HIS A 82 3.46 -1.10 -15.22
C HIS A 82 2.51 -1.57 -14.10
N MET A 83 2.57 -2.84 -13.68
CA MET A 83 1.76 -3.36 -12.57
C MET A 83 2.11 -2.69 -11.23
N LEU A 84 3.38 -2.46 -10.97
CA LEU A 84 3.85 -1.76 -9.77
C LEU A 84 3.50 -0.26 -9.78
N GLU A 85 3.48 0.38 -10.95
CA GLU A 85 2.98 1.75 -11.12
C GLU A 85 1.48 1.84 -10.81
N GLN A 86 0.67 0.88 -11.28
CA GLN A 86 -0.75 0.76 -10.91
C GLN A 86 -0.91 0.62 -9.39
N LEU A 87 -0.07 -0.20 -8.76
CA LEU A 87 -0.06 -0.37 -7.32
C LEU A 87 0.19 0.96 -6.60
N ALA A 88 1.25 1.68 -6.94
CA ALA A 88 1.57 2.98 -6.35
C ALA A 88 0.41 3.97 -6.54
N ARG A 89 -0.07 4.12 -7.76
CA ARG A 89 -1.12 5.08 -8.12
C ARG A 89 -2.42 4.84 -7.37
N HIS A 90 -2.89 3.59 -7.30
CA HIS A 90 -4.18 3.26 -6.71
C HIS A 90 -4.15 3.12 -5.19
N SER A 91 -3.01 2.76 -4.61
CA SER A 91 -2.83 2.75 -3.15
C SER A 91 -2.64 4.16 -2.58
N GLY A 92 -2.14 5.11 -3.38
CA GLY A 92 -1.73 6.44 -2.92
C GLY A 92 -0.36 6.45 -2.24
N ILE A 93 0.34 5.33 -2.21
CA ILE A 93 1.71 5.21 -1.67
C ILE A 93 2.69 5.84 -2.67
N ASP A 94 3.65 6.67 -2.20
CA ASP A 94 4.79 6.99 -3.04
C ASP A 94 5.75 5.79 -3.00
N LEU A 95 6.14 5.30 -4.17
CA LEU A 95 6.89 4.06 -4.32
C LEU A 95 8.01 4.22 -5.35
N LYS A 96 9.25 3.98 -4.93
CA LYS A 96 10.39 3.78 -5.82
C LYS A 96 10.87 2.35 -5.65
N ILE A 97 11.02 1.63 -6.76
CA ILE A 97 11.61 0.29 -6.81
C ILE A 97 12.64 0.27 -7.92
N HIS A 98 13.89 0.15 -7.57
CA HIS A 98 14.97 -0.07 -8.53
C HIS A 98 15.55 -1.46 -8.27
N CYS A 99 15.48 -2.33 -9.27
CA CYS A 99 16.02 -3.67 -9.23
C CYS A 99 17.03 -3.88 -10.37
N LYS A 100 18.16 -4.46 -10.04
CA LYS A 100 19.09 -5.02 -11.00
C LYS A 100 19.18 -6.51 -10.74
N GLY A 101 18.41 -7.30 -11.48
CA GLY A 101 18.39 -8.75 -11.43
C GLY A 101 19.17 -9.41 -12.56
N ASP A 102 19.32 -10.71 -12.46
CA ASP A 102 19.99 -11.58 -13.42
C ASP A 102 19.05 -12.02 -14.57
N LEU A 103 18.36 -11.06 -15.18
CA LEU A 103 17.37 -11.26 -16.27
C LEU A 103 17.93 -12.05 -17.48
N HIS A 104 19.25 -12.25 -17.55
CA HIS A 104 19.86 -13.12 -18.55
C HIS A 104 19.64 -14.61 -18.24
N ILE A 105 19.26 -14.96 -17.02
CA ILE A 105 18.81 -16.29 -16.61
C ILE A 105 17.30 -16.41 -16.91
N ASP A 106 16.50 -15.68 -16.13
CA ASP A 106 15.05 -15.47 -16.32
C ASP A 106 14.54 -14.31 -15.46
N GLU A 107 13.23 -14.14 -15.38
CA GLU A 107 12.57 -13.10 -14.58
C GLU A 107 12.24 -13.52 -13.14
N HIS A 108 12.40 -14.79 -12.78
CA HIS A 108 11.92 -15.40 -11.53
C HIS A 108 12.51 -14.69 -10.30
N HIS A 109 13.84 -14.66 -10.19
CA HIS A 109 14.54 -14.04 -9.06
C HIS A 109 14.17 -12.56 -8.90
N THR A 110 14.05 -11.84 -10.01
CA THR A 110 13.66 -10.42 -10.00
C THR A 110 12.28 -10.22 -9.40
N ILE A 111 11.28 -11.01 -9.83
CA ILE A 111 9.89 -10.85 -9.41
C ILE A 111 9.70 -11.24 -7.95
N GLU A 112 10.24 -12.39 -7.53
CA GLU A 112 10.15 -12.85 -6.15
C GLU A 112 10.87 -11.90 -5.19
N ASP A 113 12.10 -11.53 -5.48
CA ASP A 113 12.91 -10.67 -4.62
C ASP A 113 12.35 -9.24 -4.53
N VAL A 114 11.73 -8.71 -5.59
CA VAL A 114 10.96 -7.46 -5.53
C VAL A 114 9.76 -7.62 -4.62
N GLY A 115 9.01 -8.73 -4.70
CA GLY A 115 7.89 -9.02 -3.81
C GLY A 115 8.31 -9.09 -2.34
N LEU A 116 9.40 -9.78 -2.05
CA LEU A 116 9.99 -9.87 -0.71
C LEU A 116 10.42 -8.49 -0.19
N THR A 117 11.21 -7.76 -0.98
CA THR A 117 11.76 -6.45 -0.57
C THR A 117 10.66 -5.42 -0.34
N PHE A 118 9.64 -5.41 -1.20
CA PHE A 118 8.46 -4.55 -1.04
C PHE A 118 7.65 -4.93 0.21
N GLY A 119 7.42 -6.23 0.45
CA GLY A 119 6.74 -6.71 1.65
C GLY A 119 7.49 -6.34 2.94
N GLU A 120 8.82 -6.48 2.97
CA GLU A 120 9.66 -6.05 4.09
C GLU A 120 9.60 -4.53 4.31
N ALA A 121 9.60 -3.73 3.23
CA ALA A 121 9.48 -2.28 3.30
C ALA A 121 8.11 -1.86 3.88
N ILE A 122 7.01 -2.48 3.45
CA ILE A 122 5.65 -2.29 4.02
C ILE A 122 5.66 -2.64 5.51
N SER A 123 6.18 -3.80 5.89
CA SER A 123 6.22 -4.24 7.28
C SER A 123 6.96 -3.24 8.17
N LYS A 124 8.12 -2.76 7.71
CA LYS A 124 8.91 -1.73 8.43
C LYS A 124 8.18 -0.39 8.52
N ALA A 125 7.52 0.04 7.45
CA ALA A 125 6.79 1.31 7.42
C ALA A 125 5.51 1.29 8.27
N LEU A 126 4.85 0.13 8.43
CA LEU A 126 3.71 -0.05 9.33
C LEU A 126 4.11 0.02 10.81
N GLY A 127 5.36 -0.29 11.13
CA GLY A 127 5.87 -0.26 12.50
C GLY A 127 5.07 -1.15 13.46
N ASP A 128 4.61 -0.58 14.56
CA ASP A 128 3.81 -1.27 15.58
C ASP A 128 2.33 -1.44 15.21
N LYS A 129 1.92 -0.93 14.03
CA LYS A 129 0.56 -1.05 13.48
C LYS A 129 -0.54 -0.38 14.29
N ARG A 130 -0.19 0.56 15.19
CA ARG A 130 -1.19 1.29 15.96
C ARG A 130 -1.99 2.24 15.08
N GLY A 131 -3.30 2.29 15.34
CA GLY A 131 -4.23 3.20 14.66
C GLY A 131 -4.52 2.85 13.21
N ILE A 132 -4.02 1.74 12.66
CA ILE A 132 -4.36 1.33 11.29
C ILE A 132 -5.71 0.61 11.23
N GLU A 133 -6.37 0.67 10.07
CA GLU A 133 -7.60 -0.09 9.81
C GLU A 133 -7.37 -1.60 9.69
N ARG A 134 -6.17 -2.01 9.34
CA ARG A 134 -5.70 -3.39 9.22
C ARG A 134 -6.25 -4.18 8.02
N TYR A 135 -7.49 -3.94 7.56
CA TYR A 135 -8.21 -4.74 6.56
C TYR A 135 -8.53 -3.96 5.28
N GLY A 136 -8.77 -4.67 4.18
CA GLY A 136 -9.14 -4.07 2.90
C GLY A 136 -9.69 -5.06 1.84
N PHE A 137 -10.10 -4.67 0.65
CA PHE A 137 -11.20 -5.18 -0.16
C PHE A 137 -11.15 -5.28 -1.75
N LEU A 138 -12.19 -5.13 -2.59
CA LEU A 138 -12.41 -5.66 -3.96
C LEU A 138 -12.72 -4.64 -5.10
N LEU A 139 -12.58 -5.01 -6.40
CA LEU A 139 -12.70 -4.13 -7.57
C LEU A 139 -13.12 -4.84 -8.87
N PRO A 140 -14.06 -4.29 -9.69
CA PRO A 140 -14.31 -4.68 -11.07
C PRO A 140 -13.36 -3.99 -12.07
N MET A 141 -13.08 -4.62 -13.20
CA MET A 141 -12.38 -4.05 -14.34
C MET A 141 -12.90 -4.67 -15.65
N ASP A 142 -13.70 -3.91 -16.40
CA ASP A 142 -14.40 -4.35 -17.62
C ASP A 142 -15.09 -5.71 -17.44
N ASP A 143 -14.60 -6.75 -18.14
CA ASP A 143 -15.10 -8.11 -18.07
C ASP A 143 -14.62 -8.89 -16.85
N CYS A 144 -13.73 -8.29 -16.03
CA CYS A 144 -13.10 -8.97 -14.92
C CYS A 144 -13.57 -8.44 -13.55
N LEU A 145 -13.61 -9.32 -12.59
CA LEU A 145 -13.83 -9.01 -11.20
C LEU A 145 -12.69 -9.57 -10.36
N ALA A 146 -11.98 -8.71 -9.62
CA ALA A 146 -10.97 -9.14 -8.67
C ALA A 146 -11.42 -8.83 -7.24
N GLN A 147 -11.24 -9.81 -6.36
CA GLN A 147 -11.47 -9.72 -4.93
C GLN A 147 -10.13 -9.90 -4.24
N VAL A 148 -9.68 -8.89 -3.50
CA VAL A 148 -8.45 -8.98 -2.71
C VAL A 148 -8.76 -8.54 -1.30
N ALA A 149 -8.67 -9.47 -0.37
CA ALA A 149 -8.75 -9.19 1.06
C ALA A 149 -7.35 -9.28 1.67
N ILE A 150 -6.97 -8.28 2.47
CA ILE A 150 -5.70 -8.24 3.18
C ILE A 150 -5.94 -8.09 4.68
N ASP A 151 -5.07 -8.76 5.48
CA ASP A 151 -4.98 -8.57 6.93
C ASP A 151 -3.51 -8.50 7.35
N PHE A 152 -3.07 -7.35 7.84
CA PHE A 152 -1.73 -7.16 8.42
C PHE A 152 -1.63 -7.72 9.85
N GLY A 153 -2.17 -8.93 10.05
CA GLY A 153 -2.29 -9.61 11.33
C GLY A 153 -1.02 -10.24 11.89
N GLY A 154 0.15 -10.03 11.27
CA GLY A 154 1.43 -10.56 11.74
C GLY A 154 1.70 -12.03 11.38
N ARG A 155 0.80 -12.69 10.64
CA ARG A 155 0.94 -14.05 10.11
C ARG A 155 0.73 -14.05 8.63
N ASN A 156 1.62 -14.70 7.89
CA ASN A 156 1.53 -14.84 6.46
C ASN A 156 0.63 -16.00 6.05
N TRP A 157 -0.21 -15.77 5.05
CA TRP A 157 -0.97 -16.79 4.36
C TRP A 157 -1.48 -16.25 3.03
N LEU A 158 -1.30 -16.99 1.95
CA LEU A 158 -1.88 -16.65 0.66
C LEU A 158 -2.92 -17.69 0.25
N VAL A 159 -4.14 -17.23 -0.07
CA VAL A 159 -5.13 -17.98 -0.83
C VAL A 159 -5.17 -17.36 -2.22
N TRP A 160 -4.94 -18.18 -3.23
CA TRP A 160 -4.92 -17.77 -4.63
C TRP A 160 -5.96 -18.57 -5.42
N ASP A 161 -6.98 -17.89 -5.95
CA ASP A 161 -8.05 -18.43 -6.78
C ASP A 161 -8.17 -17.56 -8.04
N ALA A 162 -7.17 -17.66 -8.92
CA ALA A 162 -7.13 -16.94 -10.19
C ALA A 162 -6.38 -17.79 -11.23
N ASP A 163 -7.12 -18.30 -12.20
CA ASP A 163 -6.56 -19.12 -13.27
C ASP A 163 -6.16 -18.26 -14.47
N PHE A 164 -4.98 -18.55 -15.02
CA PHE A 164 -4.47 -17.98 -16.26
C PHE A 164 -4.16 -19.10 -17.25
N LYS A 165 -4.63 -18.93 -18.49
CA LYS A 165 -4.44 -19.91 -19.57
C LYS A 165 -3.28 -19.54 -20.50
N ARG A 166 -2.98 -18.23 -20.58
CA ARG A 166 -1.84 -17.73 -21.35
C ARG A 166 -0.55 -18.00 -20.58
N GLU A 167 0.47 -18.43 -21.28
CA GLU A 167 1.79 -18.63 -20.69
C GLU A 167 2.41 -17.31 -20.18
N LYS A 168 2.22 -16.22 -20.96
CA LYS A 168 2.78 -14.90 -20.64
C LYS A 168 1.79 -13.79 -20.95
N ILE A 169 1.91 -12.68 -20.19
CA ILE A 169 1.30 -11.38 -20.49
C ILE A 169 2.41 -10.34 -20.54
N GLY A 170 2.61 -9.71 -21.71
CA GLY A 170 3.86 -9.04 -21.98
C GLY A 170 5.02 -10.05 -21.91
N GLU A 171 6.09 -9.68 -21.26
CA GLU A 171 7.24 -10.56 -20.97
C GLU A 171 7.09 -11.37 -19.68
N MET A 172 6.06 -11.11 -18.87
CA MET A 172 5.88 -11.74 -17.56
C MET A 172 5.12 -13.07 -17.67
N PRO A 173 5.71 -14.21 -17.23
CA PRO A 173 4.99 -15.50 -17.14
C PRO A 173 3.85 -15.39 -16.12
N THR A 174 2.72 -16.01 -16.44
CA THR A 174 1.51 -15.87 -15.58
C THR A 174 1.64 -16.61 -14.25
N GLU A 175 2.47 -17.64 -14.17
CA GLU A 175 2.81 -18.28 -12.88
C GLU A 175 3.49 -17.34 -11.89
N MET A 176 4.25 -16.35 -12.39
CA MET A 176 4.96 -15.39 -11.55
C MET A 176 4.04 -14.42 -10.80
N PHE A 177 2.78 -14.31 -11.19
CA PHE A 177 1.80 -13.54 -10.41
C PHE A 177 1.61 -14.13 -9.02
N TYR A 178 1.44 -15.45 -8.92
CA TYR A 178 1.36 -16.15 -7.64
C TYR A 178 2.62 -15.91 -6.80
N HIS A 179 3.80 -16.07 -7.40
CA HIS A 179 5.09 -15.92 -6.72
C HIS A 179 5.28 -14.52 -6.14
N PHE A 180 4.92 -13.47 -6.88
CA PHE A 180 4.96 -12.09 -6.38
C PHE A 180 4.10 -11.91 -5.13
N PHE A 181 2.82 -12.31 -5.17
CA PHE A 181 1.91 -12.15 -4.04
C PHE A 181 2.28 -13.03 -2.85
N LYS A 182 2.83 -14.23 -3.12
CA LYS A 182 3.35 -15.13 -2.07
C LYS A 182 4.53 -14.50 -1.34
N SER A 183 5.51 -14.01 -2.08
CA SER A 183 6.69 -13.34 -1.53
C SER A 183 6.31 -12.10 -0.74
N PHE A 184 5.39 -11.28 -1.26
CA PHE A 184 4.86 -10.14 -0.52
C PHE A 184 4.17 -10.55 0.79
N SER A 185 3.27 -11.55 0.75
CA SER A 185 2.56 -12.04 1.94
C SER A 185 3.53 -12.53 3.02
N ASP A 186 4.55 -13.29 2.63
CA ASP A 186 5.55 -13.83 3.54
C ASP A 186 6.35 -12.71 4.21
N ALA A 187 6.83 -11.74 3.45
CA ALA A 187 7.69 -10.67 3.92
C ALA A 187 6.94 -9.61 4.72
N SER A 188 5.73 -9.25 4.30
CA SER A 188 4.87 -8.29 5.03
C SER A 188 4.17 -8.90 6.25
N LYS A 189 4.25 -10.23 6.42
CA LYS A 189 3.52 -11.00 7.45
C LYS A 189 2.02 -10.71 7.40
N SER A 190 1.46 -10.72 6.19
CA SER A 190 0.04 -10.47 5.95
C SER A 190 -0.69 -11.70 5.43
N ASN A 191 -1.96 -11.80 5.75
CA ASN A 191 -2.85 -12.72 5.05
C ASN A 191 -3.36 -12.05 3.78
N LEU A 192 -3.29 -12.75 2.65
CA LEU A 192 -3.89 -12.35 1.39
C LEU A 192 -4.88 -13.42 0.92
N ASN A 193 -6.06 -13.00 0.53
CA ASN A 193 -7.02 -13.83 -0.16
C ASN A 193 -7.35 -13.15 -1.48
N ILE A 194 -6.96 -13.78 -2.59
CA ILE A 194 -7.08 -13.24 -3.95
C ILE A 194 -7.96 -14.19 -4.75
N LYS A 195 -9.03 -13.65 -5.31
CA LYS A 195 -9.86 -14.33 -6.29
C LYS A 195 -10.09 -13.41 -7.47
N ALA A 196 -9.99 -13.94 -8.71
CA ALA A 196 -10.29 -13.18 -9.91
C ALA A 196 -10.96 -14.03 -10.99
N GLU A 197 -12.00 -13.46 -11.60
CA GLU A 197 -12.77 -14.04 -12.69
C GLU A 197 -12.76 -13.05 -13.87
N GLY A 198 -12.88 -13.57 -15.09
CA GLY A 198 -12.93 -12.80 -16.32
C GLY A 198 -12.26 -13.53 -17.47
N THR A 199 -12.47 -13.05 -18.69
CA THR A 199 -11.98 -13.68 -19.92
C THR A 199 -10.70 -13.08 -20.46
N ASN A 200 -10.51 -11.76 -20.31
CA ASN A 200 -9.29 -11.07 -20.70
C ASN A 200 -8.26 -11.15 -19.57
N GLU A 201 -7.22 -11.92 -19.78
CA GLU A 201 -6.22 -12.19 -18.73
C GLU A 201 -5.33 -10.99 -18.38
N HIS A 202 -5.13 -10.06 -19.34
CA HIS A 202 -4.49 -8.78 -19.06
C HIS A 202 -5.35 -7.95 -18.08
N HIS A 203 -6.66 -7.81 -18.38
CA HIS A 203 -7.60 -7.12 -17.48
C HIS A 203 -7.67 -7.81 -16.11
N LYS A 204 -7.62 -9.15 -16.09
CA LYS A 204 -7.69 -9.94 -14.86
C LYS A 204 -6.52 -9.64 -13.92
N ILE A 205 -5.27 -9.67 -14.40
CA ILE A 205 -4.11 -9.38 -13.56
C ILE A 205 -4.05 -7.91 -13.17
N GLU A 206 -4.40 -7.00 -14.08
CA GLU A 206 -4.45 -5.57 -13.77
C GLU A 206 -5.53 -5.29 -12.71
N ALA A 207 -6.71 -5.94 -12.79
CA ALA A 207 -7.74 -5.87 -11.76
C ALA A 207 -7.24 -6.36 -10.40
N ILE A 208 -6.47 -7.45 -10.36
CA ILE A 208 -5.86 -7.96 -9.13
C ILE A 208 -4.91 -6.91 -8.52
N PHE A 209 -4.00 -6.32 -9.30
CA PHE A 209 -3.07 -5.30 -8.80
C PHE A 209 -3.79 -4.04 -8.32
N LYS A 210 -4.83 -3.59 -9.01
CA LYS A 210 -5.67 -2.45 -8.58
C LYS A 210 -6.46 -2.76 -7.30
N ALA A 211 -7.06 -3.95 -7.20
CA ALA A 211 -7.77 -4.39 -6.01
C ALA A 211 -6.81 -4.53 -4.82
N PHE A 212 -5.62 -5.09 -5.04
CA PHE A 212 -4.55 -5.17 -4.04
C PHE A 212 -4.12 -3.78 -3.57
N ALA A 213 -3.88 -2.85 -4.50
CA ALA A 213 -3.53 -1.47 -4.18
C ALA A 213 -4.61 -0.79 -3.32
N LYS A 214 -5.90 -0.97 -3.66
CA LYS A 214 -7.02 -0.43 -2.88
C LYS A 214 -7.15 -1.08 -1.52
N SER A 215 -6.91 -2.39 -1.43
CA SER A 215 -6.90 -3.12 -0.16
C SER A 215 -5.80 -2.60 0.77
N ILE A 216 -4.58 -2.40 0.25
CA ILE A 216 -3.49 -1.77 1.01
C ILE A 216 -3.90 -0.37 1.47
N LYS A 217 -4.43 0.48 0.55
CA LYS A 217 -4.85 1.85 0.89
C LYS A 217 -5.80 1.89 2.08
N MET A 218 -6.77 0.99 2.11
CA MET A 218 -7.73 0.89 3.22
C MET A 218 -7.05 0.38 4.49
N ALA A 219 -6.29 -0.71 4.38
CA ALA A 219 -5.68 -1.39 5.51
C ALA A 219 -4.64 -0.52 6.24
N ILE A 220 -3.88 0.31 5.51
CA ILE A 220 -2.84 1.19 6.09
C ILE A 220 -3.38 2.53 6.59
N ARG A 221 -4.65 2.85 6.32
CA ARG A 221 -5.25 4.11 6.78
C ARG A 221 -5.13 4.21 8.30
N ARG A 222 -4.66 5.35 8.78
CA ARG A 222 -4.58 5.65 10.22
C ARG A 222 -5.68 6.60 10.64
N ASP A 223 -6.26 6.32 11.80
CA ASP A 223 -7.06 7.29 12.54
C ASP A 223 -6.13 8.04 13.51
N PRO A 224 -5.88 9.35 13.32
CA PRO A 224 -5.00 10.12 14.17
C PRO A 224 -5.50 10.25 15.62
N LEU A 225 -6.78 10.03 15.86
CA LEU A 225 -7.41 10.09 17.18
C LEU A 225 -7.48 8.73 17.88
N ASN A 226 -7.19 7.65 17.15
CA ASN A 226 -7.23 6.29 17.68
C ASN A 226 -5.85 5.64 17.61
N ASN A 227 -5.19 5.55 18.74
CA ASN A 227 -3.86 4.91 18.85
C ASN A 227 -3.95 3.47 19.38
N ASN A 228 -5.11 2.84 19.29
CA ASN A 228 -5.28 1.47 19.76
C ASN A 228 -4.62 0.48 18.79
N LEU A 229 -4.09 -0.60 19.35
CA LEU A 229 -3.67 -1.74 18.56
C LEU A 229 -4.92 -2.50 18.08
N PRO A 230 -5.15 -2.71 16.77
CA PRO A 230 -6.37 -3.31 16.24
C PRO A 230 -6.43 -4.84 16.47
N THR A 231 -6.33 -5.26 17.71
CA THR A 231 -6.40 -6.67 18.14
C THR A 231 -6.81 -6.79 19.60
N THR A 232 -7.56 -7.84 19.91
CA THR A 232 -7.89 -8.23 21.29
C THR A 232 -6.76 -8.99 21.98
N LYS A 233 -5.73 -9.43 21.24
CA LYS A 233 -4.61 -10.22 21.76
C LYS A 233 -3.48 -9.37 22.37
N GLY A 234 -3.49 -8.05 22.16
CA GLY A 234 -2.45 -7.15 22.64
C GLY A 234 -1.15 -7.15 21.81
N ILE A 235 -1.03 -8.01 20.82
CA ILE A 235 0.11 -8.12 19.88
C ILE A 235 -0.38 -8.39 18.45
N LEU A 236 0.39 -7.93 17.46
CA LEU A 236 0.23 -8.21 16.01
C LEU A 236 1.58 -8.60 15.39
#